data_5b397ecb43e312074b44f55a682f5463
#
_entry.id   5b397ecb43e312074b44f55a682f5463
#
_cell.length_a   1.000
_cell.length_b   1.000
_cell.length_c   1.000
_cell.angle_alpha   90.00
_cell.angle_beta   90.00
_cell.angle_gamma   90.00
#
_symmetry.space_group_name_H-M   'P 1'
#
loop_
_entity.id
_entity.type
_entity.pdbx_description
1 polymer ?
#
loop_
_entity_poly.entity_id
_entity_poly.type
_entity_poly.pdbx_seq_one_letter_code
_entity_poly.pdbx_strand_id
1 'polypeptide(L)'
;MKKILSILLALALMLGAAALAEGNVTIAVQGMNDFNDYIQSMIVYGDKLLLSSWDTLYTWDNTSRKLTPVDGYDKLQNVLTGDGETPGALELNDVEYAYLDGNLYAVGGKLYRMATINDEDGNSSNQLVELLIADDGALSLGEIIDLGDALCVAETYGDETYTYTRNLSNPCSFGSMLYALSYGEELELLALNLEDESVEALTVDVDGDVQNIAPYTEGKLLMTVGDYTTETPSTALWLYDVENEEAAELGALPTNGYETPDGLAYDEARGKMYYVLSGSVWRVDVSEDGLGEPEEFGDMPLTYANGNGVVYGDLYVLASYDAVVGRDVTLDKLPAQRMRVANGDYVDSINKAYYAFTDKHPEYMISISTTLDTDSLLQSMMNRDSSVDIYTLPSTSSAFTSLMNRGFMAELEGSQTISDAVNAMYGFLKDYVTKDGHIYALPLSC
;
A
#
# COMPACT_ATOMS: atom_id res chain seq x y z
N MET A 1 -33.95 0.30 7.52
CA MET A 1 -32.62 -0.22 7.19
C MET A 1 -31.54 0.84 7.35
N LYS A 2 -31.62 2.03 6.69
CA LYS A 2 -30.59 3.11 6.82
C LYS A 2 -30.29 3.51 8.28
N LYS A 3 -31.29 3.57 9.18
CA LYS A 3 -31.09 3.88 10.61
C LYS A 3 -30.31 2.82 11.38
N ILE A 4 -30.45 1.55 11.02
CA ILE A 4 -29.73 0.43 11.67
C ILE A 4 -28.25 0.43 11.24
N LEU A 5 -27.96 0.84 10.03
CA LEU A 5 -26.63 0.85 9.45
C LEU A 5 -25.70 1.88 10.10
N SER A 6 -26.22 3.09 10.35
CA SER A 6 -25.46 4.14 11.09
C SER A 6 -25.13 3.69 12.52
N ILE A 7 -26.00 2.89 13.13
CA ILE A 7 -25.81 2.32 14.47
C ILE A 7 -24.70 1.27 14.48
N LEU A 8 -24.63 0.42 13.44
CA LEU A 8 -23.64 -0.65 13.35
C LEU A 8 -22.21 -0.13 13.12
N LEU A 9 -22.04 0.92 12.32
CA LEU A 9 -20.75 1.55 12.11
C LEU A 9 -20.23 2.19 13.41
N ALA A 10 -21.09 2.90 14.14
CA ALA A 10 -20.71 3.49 15.42
C ALA A 10 -20.39 2.44 16.49
N LEU A 11 -21.03 1.27 16.45
CA LEU A 11 -20.72 0.13 17.32
C LEU A 11 -19.35 -0.49 16.98
N ALA A 12 -18.99 -0.56 15.71
CA ALA A 12 -17.68 -1.06 15.27
C ALA A 12 -16.53 -0.15 15.73
N LEU A 13 -16.75 1.17 15.73
CA LEU A 13 -15.79 2.18 16.18
C LEU A 13 -15.44 2.09 17.68
N MET A 14 -16.30 1.49 18.50
CA MET A 14 -16.16 1.49 19.95
C MET A 14 -15.72 0.14 20.56
N LEU A 15 -15.70 -0.92 19.78
CA LEU A 15 -15.40 -2.27 20.28
C LEU A 15 -14.07 -2.78 19.70
N GLY A 16 -12.97 -2.20 20.13
CA GLY A 16 -11.62 -2.66 19.80
C GLY A 16 -11.29 -4.07 20.33
N ALA A 17 -11.95 -5.11 19.83
CA ALA A 17 -11.56 -6.49 20.06
C ALA A 17 -11.93 -7.32 18.82
N ALA A 18 -10.91 -7.76 18.08
CA ALA A 18 -11.04 -8.60 16.92
C ALA A 18 -11.62 -9.96 17.26
N ALA A 19 -12.77 -10.29 16.67
CA ALA A 19 -13.21 -11.66 16.47
C ALA A 19 -13.21 -11.88 14.96
N LEU A 20 -12.44 -12.84 14.51
CA LEU A 20 -12.21 -13.19 13.12
C LEU A 20 -13.47 -13.80 12.50
N ALA A 21 -14.00 -13.20 11.46
CA ALA A 21 -15.00 -13.80 10.59
C ALA A 21 -14.34 -14.12 9.24
N GLU A 22 -14.69 -15.26 8.66
CA GLU A 22 -14.26 -15.68 7.34
C GLU A 22 -14.72 -14.63 6.30
N GLY A 23 -13.80 -14.01 5.53
CA GLY A 23 -14.20 -13.24 4.37
C GLY A 23 -13.41 -11.99 4.02
N ASN A 24 -13.19 -11.04 4.87
CA ASN A 24 -12.31 -9.89 4.62
C ASN A 24 -11.28 -9.83 5.73
N VAL A 25 -10.05 -10.11 5.39
CA VAL A 25 -8.98 -10.02 6.37
C VAL A 25 -8.42 -8.62 6.32
N THR A 26 -8.83 -7.80 7.24
CA THR A 26 -8.06 -6.63 7.57
C THR A 26 -6.89 -7.12 8.41
N ILE A 27 -5.71 -7.02 7.85
CA ILE A 27 -4.49 -7.09 8.63
C ILE A 27 -4.39 -5.75 9.35
N ALA A 28 -5.33 -5.49 10.25
CA ALA A 28 -5.18 -4.37 11.15
C ALA A 28 -4.04 -4.74 12.08
N VAL A 29 -2.94 -4.04 11.96
CA VAL A 29 -1.82 -4.14 12.88
C VAL A 29 -2.35 -3.84 14.27
N GLN A 30 -2.36 -4.84 15.16
CA GLN A 30 -2.66 -4.60 16.56
C GLN A 30 -1.61 -3.62 17.10
N GLY A 31 -2.02 -2.42 17.49
CA GLY A 31 -1.12 -1.37 17.97
C GLY A 31 -0.87 -0.23 16.98
N MET A 32 -1.59 -0.14 15.86
CA MET A 32 -1.45 1.01 14.94
C MET A 32 -1.71 2.39 15.57
N ASN A 33 -2.29 2.46 16.75
CA ASN A 33 -2.36 3.72 17.49
C ASN A 33 -0.98 4.23 17.96
N ASP A 34 0.02 3.32 18.03
CA ASP A 34 1.41 3.63 18.40
C ASP A 34 2.36 3.50 17.19
N PHE A 35 1.83 3.17 16.00
CA PHE A 35 2.61 2.98 14.78
C PHE A 35 2.79 4.35 14.11
N ASN A 36 3.91 5.00 14.39
CA ASN A 36 4.31 6.26 13.74
C ASN A 36 5.09 6.03 12.44
N ASP A 37 5.35 4.76 12.11
CA ASP A 37 6.09 4.37 10.92
C ASP A 37 5.14 3.87 9.86
N TYR A 38 5.42 4.16 8.59
CA TYR A 38 4.70 3.56 7.49
C TYR A 38 5.50 2.40 6.88
N ILE A 39 4.77 1.42 6.35
CA ILE A 39 5.38 0.28 5.66
C ILE A 39 5.92 0.77 4.32
N GLN A 40 7.22 0.61 4.13
CA GLN A 40 7.92 1.00 2.91
C GLN A 40 7.96 -0.12 1.87
N SER A 41 8.07 -1.36 2.33
CA SER A 41 8.18 -2.51 1.46
C SER A 41 7.52 -3.74 2.07
N MET A 42 7.04 -4.59 1.22
CA MET A 42 6.39 -5.85 1.58
C MET A 42 6.82 -6.92 0.58
N ILE A 43 7.22 -8.09 1.09
CA ILE A 43 7.71 -9.17 0.25
C ILE A 43 7.39 -10.55 0.82
N VAL A 44 7.14 -11.51 -0.06
CA VAL A 44 7.08 -12.92 0.34
C VAL A 44 8.49 -13.51 0.29
N TYR A 45 8.96 -14.02 1.42
CA TYR A 45 10.27 -14.66 1.54
C TYR A 45 10.14 -16.02 2.19
N GLY A 46 10.35 -17.07 1.42
CA GLY A 46 10.07 -18.45 1.84
C GLY A 46 8.58 -18.64 2.15
N ASP A 47 8.27 -19.03 3.37
CA ASP A 47 6.90 -19.20 3.88
C ASP A 47 6.39 -18.01 4.69
N LYS A 48 7.10 -16.88 4.67
CA LYS A 48 6.80 -15.70 5.46
C LYS A 48 6.44 -14.51 4.56
N LEU A 49 5.52 -13.70 5.03
CA LEU A 49 5.31 -12.35 4.53
C LEU A 49 6.08 -11.40 5.46
N LEU A 50 7.04 -10.68 4.88
CA LEU A 50 7.86 -9.70 5.56
C LEU A 50 7.40 -8.29 5.18
N LEU A 51 7.39 -7.39 6.14
CA LEU A 51 7.07 -5.99 5.95
C LEU A 51 8.14 -5.14 6.63
N SER A 52 8.65 -4.14 5.96
CA SER A 52 9.64 -3.21 6.53
C SER A 52 9.10 -1.81 6.65
N SER A 53 9.41 -1.17 7.76
CA SER A 53 9.40 0.28 7.95
C SER A 53 10.83 0.81 7.94
N TRP A 54 11.02 2.10 8.26
CA TRP A 54 12.37 2.68 8.40
C TRP A 54 13.20 1.95 9.47
N ASP A 55 12.60 1.69 10.63
CA ASP A 55 13.31 1.22 11.82
C ASP A 55 12.95 -0.21 12.22
N THR A 56 12.00 -0.85 11.54
CA THR A 56 11.49 -2.15 12.00
C THR A 56 11.19 -3.08 10.83
N LEU A 57 11.56 -4.34 10.98
CA LEU A 57 11.13 -5.44 10.14
C LEU A 57 10.05 -6.22 10.88
N TYR A 58 8.96 -6.55 10.20
CA TYR A 58 7.86 -7.34 10.73
C TYR A 58 7.71 -8.64 9.98
N THR A 59 7.27 -9.67 10.67
CA THR A 59 6.74 -10.89 10.08
C THR A 59 5.24 -10.95 10.26
N TRP A 60 4.53 -11.34 9.21
CA TRP A 60 3.12 -11.67 9.27
C TRP A 60 2.92 -13.16 9.49
N ASP A 61 2.13 -13.51 10.51
CA ASP A 61 1.66 -14.88 10.74
C ASP A 61 0.22 -15.01 10.28
N ASN A 62 0.01 -15.80 9.24
CA ASN A 62 -1.32 -15.98 8.63
C ASN A 62 -2.32 -16.72 9.53
N THR A 63 -1.84 -17.49 10.51
CA THR A 63 -2.69 -18.25 11.43
C THR A 63 -3.21 -17.38 12.58
N SER A 64 -2.30 -16.65 13.24
CA SER A 64 -2.66 -15.73 14.33
C SER A 64 -3.15 -14.39 13.82
N ARG A 65 -2.91 -14.08 12.53
CA ARG A 65 -3.19 -12.81 11.86
C ARG A 65 -2.57 -11.62 12.59
N LYS A 66 -1.29 -11.75 12.90
CA LYS A 66 -0.54 -10.75 13.65
C LYS A 66 0.76 -10.39 12.93
N LEU A 67 1.06 -9.10 12.95
CA LEU A 67 2.40 -8.62 12.70
C LEU A 67 3.21 -8.74 13.99
N THR A 68 4.40 -9.30 13.87
CA THR A 68 5.34 -9.44 14.97
C THR A 68 6.64 -8.77 14.56
N PRO A 69 7.13 -7.78 15.33
CA PRO A 69 8.43 -7.18 15.04
C PRO A 69 9.53 -8.24 15.20
N VAL A 70 10.52 -8.17 14.32
CA VAL A 70 11.71 -9.01 14.38
C VAL A 70 12.72 -8.33 15.28
N ASP A 71 13.13 -9.02 16.35
CA ASP A 71 14.06 -8.47 17.34
C ASP A 71 15.44 -8.17 16.73
N GLY A 72 16.01 -7.03 17.10
CA GLY A 72 17.38 -6.66 16.75
C GLY A 72 17.51 -5.93 15.41
N TYR A 73 16.41 -5.64 14.73
CA TYR A 73 16.46 -4.90 13.45
C TYR A 73 16.99 -3.47 13.63
N ASP A 74 16.62 -2.81 14.71
CA ASP A 74 17.11 -1.49 15.13
C ASP A 74 18.64 -1.44 15.33
N LYS A 75 19.26 -2.59 15.60
CA LYS A 75 20.70 -2.71 15.81
C LYS A 75 21.47 -2.91 14.51
N LEU A 76 20.82 -3.32 13.41
CA LEU A 76 21.51 -3.55 12.13
C LEU A 76 22.13 -2.26 11.59
N GLN A 77 21.50 -1.11 11.83
CA GLN A 77 22.06 0.18 11.47
C GLN A 77 23.42 0.42 12.12
N ASN A 78 23.56 0.08 13.40
CA ASN A 78 24.84 0.21 14.14
C ASN A 78 25.89 -0.76 13.63
N VAL A 79 25.49 -1.93 13.10
CA VAL A 79 26.40 -2.89 12.48
C VAL A 79 27.01 -2.32 11.21
N LEU A 80 26.22 -1.60 10.42
CA LEU A 80 26.71 -0.94 9.19
C LEU A 80 27.68 0.22 9.49
N THR A 81 27.34 1.04 10.44
CA THR A 81 28.13 2.26 10.76
C THR A 81 29.38 1.96 11.58
N GLY A 82 29.55 0.72 12.07
CA GLY A 82 30.72 0.31 12.79
C GLY A 82 30.98 1.12 14.06
N ASP A 83 30.05 1.10 15.03
CA ASP A 83 30.23 1.75 16.33
C ASP A 83 31.37 1.16 17.16
N GLY A 84 32.05 0.12 16.64
CA GLY A 84 33.18 -0.57 17.26
C GLY A 84 32.81 -1.43 18.46
N GLU A 85 31.55 -1.36 18.93
CA GLU A 85 31.05 -2.11 20.09
C GLU A 85 30.11 -3.25 19.68
N THR A 86 29.51 -3.16 18.49
CA THR A 86 28.54 -4.16 18.00
C THR A 86 29.28 -5.35 17.38
N PRO A 87 29.10 -6.58 17.88
CA PRO A 87 29.70 -7.78 17.29
C PRO A 87 29.21 -8.00 15.86
N GLY A 88 30.14 -8.20 14.92
CA GLY A 88 29.82 -8.43 13.52
C GLY A 88 29.64 -7.15 12.70
N ALA A 89 30.07 -6.00 13.22
CA ALA A 89 30.16 -4.76 12.47
C ALA A 89 30.95 -5.01 11.17
N LEU A 90 30.40 -4.59 10.05
CA LEU A 90 31.10 -4.62 8.78
C LEU A 90 32.19 -3.54 8.81
N GLU A 91 33.43 -3.94 8.55
CA GLU A 91 34.53 -2.98 8.41
C GLU A 91 34.39 -2.32 7.03
N LEU A 92 33.49 -1.37 6.91
CA LEU A 92 33.43 -0.49 5.75
C LEU A 92 34.57 0.53 5.91
N ASN A 93 35.58 0.46 5.04
CA ASN A 93 36.67 1.42 5.05
C ASN A 93 36.20 2.78 4.49
N ASP A 94 36.65 3.86 5.13
CA ASP A 94 36.47 5.24 4.66
C ASP A 94 34.98 5.68 4.57
N VAL A 95 34.10 5.15 5.45
CA VAL A 95 32.68 5.49 5.51
C VAL A 95 32.43 6.58 6.54
N GLU A 96 31.84 7.71 6.11
CA GLU A 96 31.39 8.77 7.01
C GLU A 96 30.11 8.36 7.71
N TYR A 97 29.11 7.89 6.94
CA TYR A 97 27.88 7.31 7.47
C TYR A 97 27.23 6.37 6.47
N ALA A 98 26.47 5.42 6.98
CA ALA A 98 25.65 4.51 6.17
C ALA A 98 24.26 4.36 6.78
N TYR A 99 23.26 4.12 5.95
CA TYR A 99 21.90 3.80 6.41
C TYR A 99 21.24 2.77 5.52
N LEU A 100 20.38 1.95 6.13
CA LEU A 100 19.50 1.03 5.39
C LEU A 100 18.25 1.77 4.95
N ASP A 101 17.89 1.67 3.68
CA ASP A 101 16.59 2.15 3.23
C ASP A 101 15.45 1.17 3.60
N GLY A 102 14.19 1.52 3.34
CA GLY A 102 13.03 0.69 3.69
C GLY A 102 12.77 -0.48 2.76
N ASN A 103 13.43 -0.56 1.61
CA ASN A 103 13.08 -1.54 0.58
C ASN A 103 13.72 -2.91 0.84
N LEU A 104 12.90 -3.96 0.69
CA LEU A 104 13.32 -5.35 0.78
C LEU A 104 13.38 -5.97 -0.61
N TYR A 105 14.36 -6.82 -0.84
CA TYR A 105 14.56 -7.55 -2.09
C TYR A 105 14.78 -9.03 -1.79
N ALA A 106 13.97 -9.92 -2.37
CA ALA A 106 14.17 -11.36 -2.27
C ALA A 106 14.68 -11.87 -3.61
N VAL A 107 15.94 -12.29 -3.68
CA VAL A 107 16.60 -12.69 -4.91
C VAL A 107 17.42 -13.95 -4.66
N GLY A 108 17.30 -14.96 -5.51
CA GLY A 108 18.09 -16.20 -5.39
C GLY A 108 17.88 -16.96 -4.08
N GLY A 109 16.72 -16.79 -3.44
CA GLY A 109 16.43 -17.39 -2.13
C GLY A 109 17.11 -16.68 -0.94
N LYS A 110 17.72 -15.52 -1.18
CA LYS A 110 18.29 -14.63 -0.16
C LYS A 110 17.44 -13.38 0.00
N LEU A 111 17.53 -12.77 1.16
CA LEU A 111 16.85 -11.51 1.48
C LEU A 111 17.87 -10.39 1.55
N TYR A 112 17.63 -9.31 0.84
CA TYR A 112 18.52 -8.15 0.81
C TYR A 112 17.77 -6.88 1.21
N ARG A 113 18.55 -5.89 1.62
CA ARG A 113 18.12 -4.53 1.81
C ARG A 113 19.12 -3.58 1.16
N MET A 114 18.64 -2.46 0.62
CA MET A 114 19.52 -1.42 0.11
C MET A 114 20.15 -0.68 1.27
N ALA A 115 21.46 -0.50 1.21
CA ALA A 115 22.22 0.40 2.07
C ALA A 115 22.79 1.54 1.24
N THR A 116 22.60 2.76 1.69
CA THR A 116 23.31 3.92 1.15
C THR A 116 24.53 4.18 2.01
N ILE A 117 25.70 4.18 1.40
CA ILE A 117 26.99 4.37 2.05
C ILE A 117 27.58 5.68 1.54
N ASN A 118 27.98 6.54 2.48
CA ASN A 118 28.60 7.84 2.19
C ASN A 118 30.03 7.82 2.69
N ASP A 119 30.97 8.14 1.81
CA ASP A 119 32.38 8.23 2.15
C ASP A 119 32.75 9.60 2.74
N GLU A 120 34.00 9.72 3.27
CA GLU A 120 34.53 10.97 3.84
C GLU A 120 34.66 12.11 2.82
N ASP A 121 34.68 11.79 1.51
CA ASP A 121 34.74 12.75 0.42
C ASP A 121 33.33 13.23 -0.01
N GLY A 122 32.27 12.67 0.56
CA GLY A 122 30.87 13.02 0.29
C GLY A 122 30.28 12.30 -0.93
N ASN A 123 30.91 11.24 -1.42
CA ASN A 123 30.31 10.39 -2.45
C ASN A 123 29.37 9.39 -1.83
N SER A 124 28.23 9.15 -2.49
CA SER A 124 27.23 8.16 -2.09
C SER A 124 27.28 6.96 -3.01
N SER A 125 27.23 5.75 -2.44
CA SER A 125 27.05 4.51 -3.18
C SER A 125 25.89 3.70 -2.61
N ASN A 126 25.16 2.96 -3.47
CA ASN A 126 24.12 2.05 -3.05
C ASN A 126 24.61 0.61 -3.15
N GLN A 127 24.43 -0.14 -2.09
CA GLN A 127 24.85 -1.53 -1.99
C GLN A 127 23.71 -2.38 -1.48
N LEU A 128 23.60 -3.62 -1.93
CA LEU A 128 22.65 -4.58 -1.37
C LEU A 128 23.34 -5.35 -0.23
N VAL A 129 22.72 -5.33 0.93
CA VAL A 129 23.20 -6.03 2.11
C VAL A 129 22.27 -7.18 2.43
N GLU A 130 22.82 -8.40 2.48
CA GLU A 130 22.05 -9.60 2.81
C GLU A 130 21.58 -9.55 4.28
N LEU A 131 20.30 -9.82 4.50
CA LEU A 131 19.71 -9.99 5.82
C LEU A 131 19.59 -11.50 6.11
N LEU A 132 20.27 -11.96 7.15
CA LEU A 132 20.20 -13.33 7.61
C LEU A 132 19.24 -13.42 8.80
N ILE A 133 18.17 -14.19 8.64
CA ILE A 133 17.20 -14.46 9.71
C ILE A 133 17.44 -15.88 10.19
N ALA A 134 17.95 -16.02 11.39
CA ALA A 134 18.16 -17.33 12.00
C ALA A 134 16.84 -17.99 12.45
N ASP A 135 16.86 -19.30 12.72
CA ASP A 135 15.66 -20.05 13.15
C ASP A 135 15.06 -19.53 14.47
N ASP A 136 15.87 -18.94 15.33
CA ASP A 136 15.43 -18.30 16.56
C ASP A 136 14.93 -16.86 16.39
N GLY A 137 14.92 -16.36 15.14
CA GLY A 137 14.51 -15.02 14.77
C GLY A 137 15.61 -13.96 14.90
N ALA A 138 16.83 -14.32 15.30
CA ALA A 138 17.93 -13.36 15.36
C ALA A 138 18.33 -12.87 13.97
N LEU A 139 18.54 -11.56 13.85
CA LEU A 139 18.99 -10.89 12.63
C LEU A 139 20.51 -10.68 12.65
N SER A 140 21.11 -10.86 11.50
CA SER A 140 22.50 -10.49 11.24
C SER A 140 22.66 -10.05 9.78
N LEU A 141 23.75 -9.35 9.47
CA LEU A 141 24.12 -9.01 8.10
C LEU A 141 24.99 -10.13 7.51
N GLY A 142 24.76 -10.42 6.24
CA GLY A 142 25.51 -11.36 5.46
C GLY A 142 26.41 -10.68 4.44
N GLU A 143 26.34 -11.14 3.19
CA GLU A 143 27.12 -10.64 2.08
C GLU A 143 26.70 -9.20 1.70
N ILE A 144 27.68 -8.42 1.24
CA ILE A 144 27.43 -7.12 0.62
C ILE A 144 27.69 -7.25 -0.87
N ILE A 145 26.74 -6.83 -1.68
CA ILE A 145 26.84 -6.71 -3.13
C ILE A 145 27.02 -5.24 -3.47
N ASP A 146 28.18 -4.91 -4.00
CA ASP A 146 28.51 -3.54 -4.36
C ASP A 146 27.99 -3.19 -5.76
N LEU A 147 26.88 -2.50 -5.81
CA LEU A 147 26.27 -1.98 -7.04
C LEU A 147 26.56 -0.49 -7.24
N GLY A 148 27.42 0.10 -6.41
CA GLY A 148 27.62 1.54 -6.37
C GLY A 148 27.93 2.14 -7.73
N ASP A 149 28.96 1.64 -8.40
CA ASP A 149 29.35 2.16 -9.72
C ASP A 149 28.32 1.80 -10.79
N ALA A 150 27.71 0.62 -10.72
CA ALA A 150 26.74 0.16 -11.72
C ALA A 150 25.39 0.92 -11.66
N LEU A 151 25.01 1.39 -10.48
CA LEU A 151 23.80 2.21 -10.29
C LEU A 151 24.06 3.71 -10.44
N CYS A 152 25.33 4.15 -10.50
CA CYS A 152 25.66 5.54 -10.68
C CYS A 152 25.51 5.98 -12.14
N VAL A 153 24.84 7.10 -12.35
CA VAL A 153 24.69 7.77 -13.64
C VAL A 153 25.34 9.14 -13.58
N ALA A 154 26.17 9.46 -14.56
CA ALA A 154 26.76 10.77 -14.71
C ALA A 154 26.07 11.53 -15.85
N GLU A 155 25.41 12.63 -15.55
CA GLU A 155 24.75 13.51 -16.51
C GLU A 155 25.50 14.84 -16.62
N THR A 156 25.65 15.34 -17.84
CA THR A 156 26.34 16.60 -18.11
C THR A 156 25.38 17.65 -18.60
N TYR A 157 25.20 18.71 -17.83
CA TYR A 157 24.41 19.88 -18.18
C TYR A 157 25.33 21.07 -18.42
N GLY A 158 25.52 21.45 -19.70
CA GLY A 158 26.48 22.50 -20.07
C GLY A 158 27.92 22.05 -19.79
N ASP A 159 28.61 22.74 -18.87
CA ASP A 159 29.99 22.44 -18.49
C ASP A 159 30.08 21.69 -17.13
N GLU A 160 28.96 21.38 -16.53
CA GLU A 160 28.90 20.71 -15.20
C GLU A 160 28.42 19.27 -15.35
N THR A 161 29.09 18.34 -14.68
CA THR A 161 28.68 16.93 -14.61
C THR A 161 28.13 16.63 -13.20
N TYR A 162 26.94 16.10 -13.16
CA TYR A 162 26.27 15.65 -11.93
C TYR A 162 26.23 14.14 -11.93
N THR A 163 26.51 13.55 -10.78
CA THR A 163 26.37 12.12 -10.58
C THR A 163 25.19 11.87 -9.64
N TYR A 164 24.32 10.96 -10.03
CA TYR A 164 23.22 10.49 -9.17
C TYR A 164 23.11 8.97 -9.20
N THR A 165 22.51 8.42 -8.16
CA THR A 165 22.29 6.97 -8.08
C THR A 165 20.87 6.65 -8.55
N ARG A 166 20.75 5.68 -9.46
CA ARG A 166 19.46 5.13 -9.88
C ARG A 166 18.71 4.56 -8.68
N ASN A 167 17.43 4.90 -8.57
CA ASN A 167 16.52 4.28 -7.61
C ASN A 167 15.94 2.99 -8.18
N LEU A 168 15.55 2.07 -7.31
CA LEU A 168 14.93 0.80 -7.69
C LEU A 168 13.46 0.80 -7.23
N SER A 169 12.55 1.02 -8.18
CA SER A 169 11.10 1.04 -7.94
C SER A 169 10.43 -0.22 -8.45
N ASN A 170 9.38 -0.66 -7.75
CA ASN A 170 8.61 -1.86 -8.09
C ASN A 170 9.47 -3.12 -8.34
N PRO A 171 10.39 -3.46 -7.43
CA PRO A 171 11.32 -4.55 -7.64
C PRO A 171 10.62 -5.91 -7.73
N CYS A 172 11.11 -6.75 -8.62
CA CYS A 172 10.73 -8.16 -8.71
C CYS A 172 11.92 -9.01 -9.14
N SER A 173 11.88 -10.32 -8.90
CA SER A 173 13.05 -11.18 -9.15
C SER A 173 12.70 -12.54 -9.73
N PHE A 174 13.65 -13.07 -10.52
CA PHE A 174 13.67 -14.46 -10.98
C PHE A 174 15.08 -15.00 -10.83
N GLY A 175 15.23 -16.16 -10.16
CA GLY A 175 16.56 -16.72 -9.90
C GLY A 175 17.47 -15.73 -9.19
N SER A 176 18.64 -15.46 -9.74
CA SER A 176 19.62 -14.48 -9.23
C SER A 176 19.44 -13.07 -9.81
N MET A 177 18.43 -12.84 -10.65
CA MET A 177 18.16 -11.55 -11.29
C MET A 177 17.13 -10.75 -10.51
N LEU A 178 17.41 -9.48 -10.32
CA LEU A 178 16.49 -8.47 -9.79
C LEU A 178 16.15 -7.50 -10.93
N TYR A 179 14.84 -7.25 -11.12
CA TYR A 179 14.33 -6.29 -12.09
C TYR A 179 13.68 -5.15 -11.34
N ALA A 180 13.90 -3.92 -11.81
CA ALA A 180 13.31 -2.74 -11.21
C ALA A 180 13.14 -1.62 -12.24
N LEU A 181 12.18 -0.74 -11.99
CA LEU A 181 12.08 0.52 -12.72
C LEU A 181 12.99 1.56 -12.05
N SER A 182 13.67 2.34 -12.86
CA SER A 182 14.44 3.49 -12.41
C SER A 182 13.97 4.76 -13.12
N TYR A 183 13.70 5.79 -12.35
CA TYR A 183 13.22 7.08 -12.83
C TYR A 183 14.39 8.07 -12.83
N GLY A 184 14.76 8.55 -14.03
CA GLY A 184 15.75 9.58 -14.28
C GLY A 184 15.20 10.58 -15.27
N GLU A 185 16.02 11.04 -16.24
CA GLU A 185 15.52 11.81 -17.40
C GLU A 185 14.55 10.99 -18.24
N GLU A 186 14.82 9.70 -18.37
CA GLU A 186 13.95 8.71 -18.98
C GLU A 186 13.71 7.57 -18.00
N LEU A 187 12.61 6.85 -18.16
CA LEU A 187 12.32 5.65 -17.41
C LEU A 187 13.14 4.49 -17.97
N GLU A 188 13.85 3.78 -17.12
CA GLU A 188 14.61 2.59 -17.48
C GLU A 188 14.03 1.36 -16.78
N LEU A 189 14.01 0.22 -17.47
CA LEU A 189 13.86 -1.10 -16.86
C LEU A 189 15.27 -1.66 -16.64
N LEU A 190 15.64 -1.83 -15.38
CA LEU A 190 16.95 -2.33 -15.00
C LEU A 190 16.89 -3.84 -14.72
N ALA A 191 17.89 -4.56 -15.19
CA ALA A 191 18.18 -5.94 -14.81
C ALA A 191 19.50 -5.97 -14.02
N LEU A 192 19.44 -6.42 -12.78
CA LEU A 192 20.57 -6.52 -11.88
C LEU A 192 20.91 -8.01 -11.69
N ASN A 193 22.10 -8.41 -12.07
CA ASN A 193 22.61 -9.75 -11.78
C ASN A 193 23.44 -9.72 -10.50
N LEU A 194 22.93 -10.37 -9.45
CA LEU A 194 23.57 -10.35 -8.13
C LEU A 194 24.74 -11.33 -8.01
N GLU A 195 24.97 -12.21 -9.01
CA GLU A 195 26.12 -13.13 -9.00
C GLU A 195 27.39 -12.48 -9.53
N ASP A 196 27.27 -11.56 -10.50
CA ASP A 196 28.42 -10.88 -11.11
C ASP A 196 28.41 -9.34 -10.87
N GLU A 197 27.47 -8.87 -10.04
CA GLU A 197 27.35 -7.46 -9.62
C GLU A 197 27.16 -6.50 -10.80
N SER A 198 26.48 -6.96 -11.86
CA SER A 198 26.24 -6.16 -13.06
C SER A 198 24.84 -5.60 -13.11
N VAL A 199 24.71 -4.43 -13.74
CA VAL A 199 23.42 -3.76 -14.00
C VAL A 199 23.33 -3.45 -15.48
N GLU A 200 22.23 -3.84 -16.10
CA GLU A 200 21.92 -3.58 -17.51
C GLU A 200 20.58 -2.87 -17.60
N ALA A 201 20.49 -1.87 -18.48
CA ALA A 201 19.24 -1.26 -18.86
C ALA A 201 18.65 -2.01 -20.05
N LEU A 202 17.46 -2.57 -19.87
CA LEU A 202 16.76 -3.33 -20.90
C LEU A 202 15.95 -2.39 -21.81
N THR A 203 15.92 -2.72 -23.09
CA THR A 203 15.10 -1.98 -24.06
C THR A 203 13.62 -2.34 -23.89
N VAL A 204 12.78 -1.35 -23.69
CA VAL A 204 11.32 -1.52 -23.63
C VAL A 204 10.69 -0.73 -24.76
N ASP A 205 10.20 -1.43 -25.78
CA ASP A 205 9.53 -0.83 -26.95
C ASP A 205 8.01 -0.93 -26.77
N VAL A 206 7.40 0.10 -26.17
CA VAL A 206 5.97 0.19 -25.91
C VAL A 206 5.45 1.60 -26.25
N ASP A 207 4.20 1.67 -26.69
CA ASP A 207 3.52 2.95 -26.96
C ASP A 207 2.94 3.50 -25.64
N GLY A 208 3.72 4.26 -24.87
CA GLY A 208 3.31 4.89 -23.62
C GLY A 208 4.35 4.80 -22.52
N ASP A 209 3.95 5.17 -21.31
CA ASP A 209 4.81 5.23 -20.14
C ASP A 209 4.63 3.97 -19.29
N VAL A 210 5.71 3.21 -19.04
CA VAL A 210 5.70 2.09 -18.11
C VAL A 210 5.53 2.64 -16.69
N GLN A 211 4.57 2.11 -15.95
CA GLN A 211 4.21 2.61 -14.61
C GLN A 211 4.58 1.64 -13.50
N ASN A 212 4.31 0.37 -13.73
CA ASN A 212 4.56 -0.70 -12.77
C ASN A 212 5.04 -1.95 -13.49
N ILE A 213 5.84 -2.76 -12.79
CA ILE A 213 6.20 -4.10 -13.19
C ILE A 213 5.84 -5.10 -12.09
N ALA A 214 5.51 -6.31 -12.47
CA ALA A 214 5.28 -7.43 -11.56
C ALA A 214 5.77 -8.74 -12.18
N PRO A 215 6.21 -9.72 -11.39
CA PRO A 215 6.62 -11.01 -11.94
C PRO A 215 5.41 -11.76 -12.51
N TYR A 216 5.59 -12.41 -13.66
CA TYR A 216 4.59 -13.30 -14.26
C TYR A 216 5.02 -14.76 -14.12
N THR A 217 5.99 -15.16 -14.91
CA THR A 217 6.67 -16.46 -14.85
C THR A 217 8.16 -16.22 -15.03
N GLU A 218 9.00 -17.25 -14.82
CA GLU A 218 10.44 -17.11 -15.00
C GLU A 218 10.78 -16.49 -16.36
N GLY A 219 11.54 -15.39 -16.34
CA GLY A 219 11.94 -14.64 -17.52
C GLY A 219 10.87 -13.75 -18.14
N LYS A 220 9.69 -13.60 -17.52
CA LYS A 220 8.61 -12.73 -18.05
C LYS A 220 8.04 -11.82 -16.99
N LEU A 221 7.85 -10.55 -17.33
CA LEU A 221 7.26 -9.52 -16.49
C LEU A 221 5.90 -9.09 -17.03
N LEU A 222 4.97 -8.78 -16.14
CA LEU A 222 3.80 -7.99 -16.44
C LEU A 222 4.14 -6.51 -16.25
N MET A 223 3.73 -5.67 -17.19
CA MET A 223 3.93 -4.22 -17.13
C MET A 223 2.61 -3.50 -17.32
N THR A 224 2.31 -2.50 -16.51
CA THR A 224 1.26 -1.54 -16.84
C THR A 224 1.87 -0.38 -17.62
N VAL A 225 1.25 -0.06 -18.76
CA VAL A 225 1.68 1.02 -19.65
C VAL A 225 0.52 1.99 -19.81
N GLY A 226 0.76 3.27 -19.50
CA GLY A 226 -0.22 4.33 -19.60
C GLY A 226 -0.01 5.20 -20.85
N ASP A 227 -1.09 5.49 -21.59
CA ASP A 227 -1.10 6.51 -22.63
C ASP A 227 -1.85 7.75 -22.12
N TYR A 228 -1.10 8.83 -21.93
CA TYR A 228 -1.59 10.14 -21.47
C TYR A 228 -1.57 11.18 -22.58
N THR A 229 -1.26 10.78 -23.81
CA THR A 229 -1.17 11.70 -24.94
C THR A 229 -2.55 12.08 -25.51
N THR A 230 -3.58 11.33 -25.13
CA THR A 230 -4.96 11.53 -25.57
C THR A 230 -5.81 12.28 -24.53
N GLU A 231 -6.96 12.86 -24.95
CA GLU A 231 -7.91 13.48 -24.02
C GLU A 231 -8.52 12.49 -23.00
N THR A 232 -8.46 11.21 -23.32
CA THR A 232 -8.93 10.13 -22.45
C THR A 232 -7.77 9.19 -22.17
N PRO A 233 -7.09 9.34 -21.04
CA PRO A 233 -6.01 8.44 -20.65
C PRO A 233 -6.43 6.98 -20.67
N SER A 234 -5.54 6.11 -21.07
CA SER A 234 -5.76 4.67 -21.07
C SER A 234 -4.58 3.94 -20.43
N THR A 235 -4.82 2.76 -19.89
CA THR A 235 -3.79 1.87 -19.38
C THR A 235 -4.00 0.48 -19.96
N ALA A 236 -2.91 -0.13 -20.38
CA ALA A 236 -2.91 -1.51 -20.87
C ALA A 236 -1.95 -2.37 -20.05
N LEU A 237 -2.22 -3.67 -19.98
CA LEU A 237 -1.29 -4.66 -19.46
C LEU A 237 -0.49 -5.24 -20.60
N TRP A 238 0.82 -5.31 -20.41
CA TRP A 238 1.77 -5.86 -21.36
C TRP A 238 2.53 -7.03 -20.73
N LEU A 239 2.90 -7.98 -21.54
CA LEU A 239 3.85 -9.04 -21.20
C LEU A 239 5.18 -8.71 -21.81
N TYR A 240 6.23 -8.71 -21.00
CA TYR A 240 7.61 -8.47 -21.42
C TYR A 240 8.45 -9.71 -21.24
N ASP A 241 9.06 -10.16 -22.33
CA ASP A 241 10.02 -11.25 -22.34
C ASP A 241 11.42 -10.68 -22.15
N VAL A 242 12.06 -11.00 -21.02
CA VAL A 242 13.33 -10.41 -20.60
C VAL A 242 14.50 -10.91 -21.46
N GLU A 243 14.44 -12.15 -21.92
CA GLU A 243 15.52 -12.76 -22.71
C GLU A 243 15.58 -12.18 -24.13
N ASN A 244 14.41 -11.92 -24.71
CA ASN A 244 14.29 -11.43 -26.08
C ASN A 244 14.13 -9.91 -26.16
N GLU A 245 13.93 -9.21 -25.04
CA GLU A 245 13.58 -7.79 -24.94
C GLU A 245 12.35 -7.43 -25.80
N GLU A 246 11.35 -8.30 -25.79
CA GLU A 246 10.13 -8.13 -26.56
C GLU A 246 8.92 -7.88 -25.65
N ALA A 247 8.13 -6.86 -25.97
CA ALA A 247 6.89 -6.53 -25.30
C ALA A 247 5.68 -6.84 -26.17
N ALA A 248 4.63 -7.40 -25.56
CA ALA A 248 3.37 -7.70 -26.22
C ALA A 248 2.19 -7.19 -25.37
N GLU A 249 1.29 -6.40 -25.98
CA GLU A 249 0.08 -5.95 -25.32
C GLU A 249 -0.86 -7.12 -25.10
N LEU A 250 -1.27 -7.35 -23.85
CA LEU A 250 -2.26 -8.36 -23.47
C LEU A 250 -3.68 -7.80 -23.53
N GLY A 251 -3.87 -6.51 -23.28
CA GLY A 251 -5.17 -5.85 -23.35
C GLY A 251 -5.33 -4.66 -22.42
N ALA A 252 -6.45 -3.96 -22.58
CA ALA A 252 -6.75 -2.75 -21.80
C ALA A 252 -7.19 -3.09 -20.38
N LEU A 253 -6.76 -2.27 -19.42
CA LEU A 253 -7.25 -2.27 -18.05
C LEU A 253 -8.22 -1.09 -17.83
N PRO A 254 -9.15 -1.20 -16.87
CA PRO A 254 -9.97 -0.07 -16.48
C PRO A 254 -9.11 1.11 -16.02
N THR A 255 -9.57 2.32 -16.31
CA THR A 255 -8.97 3.57 -15.85
C THR A 255 -10.06 4.48 -15.28
N ASN A 256 -9.67 5.40 -14.39
CA ASN A 256 -10.55 6.41 -13.87
C ASN A 256 -9.88 7.79 -13.98
N GLY A 257 -10.07 8.44 -15.12
CA GLY A 257 -9.34 9.66 -15.44
C GLY A 257 -7.85 9.41 -15.56
N TYR A 258 -7.04 10.06 -14.70
CA TYR A 258 -5.59 9.89 -14.64
C TYR A 258 -5.14 8.85 -13.58
N GLU A 259 -6.10 8.24 -12.89
CA GLU A 259 -5.76 7.17 -11.94
C GLU A 259 -5.45 5.88 -12.69
N THR A 260 -4.37 5.24 -12.31
CA THR A 260 -3.84 4.01 -12.90
C THR A 260 -3.93 2.85 -11.93
N PRO A 261 -3.96 1.61 -12.43
CA PRO A 261 -3.83 0.42 -11.60
C PRO A 261 -2.53 0.46 -10.78
N ASP A 262 -2.63 0.19 -9.49
CA ASP A 262 -1.54 0.18 -8.53
C ASP A 262 -1.55 -1.10 -7.69
N GLY A 263 -0.44 -1.39 -7.00
CA GLY A 263 -0.33 -2.56 -6.13
C GLY A 263 -0.47 -3.90 -6.88
N LEU A 264 0.13 -4.02 -8.06
CA LEU A 264 0.03 -5.22 -8.89
C LEU A 264 0.55 -6.46 -8.16
N ALA A 265 -0.20 -7.56 -8.26
CA ALA A 265 0.24 -8.87 -7.80
C ALA A 265 -0.30 -9.97 -8.70
N TYR A 266 0.55 -10.82 -9.22
CA TYR A 266 0.16 -11.97 -10.01
C TYR A 266 0.15 -13.24 -9.15
N ASP A 267 -0.93 -13.98 -9.25
CA ASP A 267 -1.13 -15.29 -8.63
C ASP A 267 -0.99 -16.38 -9.71
N GLU A 268 0.18 -16.95 -9.81
CA GLU A 268 0.46 -18.02 -10.77
C GLU A 268 -0.46 -19.24 -10.55
N ALA A 269 -0.76 -19.57 -9.30
CA ALA A 269 -1.59 -20.74 -8.98
C ALA A 269 -3.03 -20.61 -9.49
N ARG A 270 -3.53 -19.38 -9.59
CA ARG A 270 -4.89 -19.06 -10.04
C ARG A 270 -4.93 -18.46 -11.45
N GLY A 271 -3.78 -18.09 -12.03
CA GLY A 271 -3.67 -17.42 -13.32
C GLY A 271 -4.34 -16.04 -13.33
N LYS A 272 -4.28 -15.33 -12.20
CA LYS A 272 -4.96 -14.04 -12.02
C LYS A 272 -4.00 -12.95 -11.56
N MET A 273 -4.21 -11.76 -12.10
CA MET A 273 -3.62 -10.54 -11.56
C MET A 273 -4.63 -9.80 -10.71
N TYR A 274 -4.16 -9.27 -9.58
CA TYR A 274 -4.88 -8.38 -8.68
C TYR A 274 -4.24 -7.00 -8.71
N TYR A 275 -5.06 -5.96 -8.57
CA TYR A 275 -4.61 -4.57 -8.50
C TYR A 275 -5.67 -3.70 -7.83
N VAL A 276 -5.30 -2.49 -7.43
CA VAL A 276 -6.22 -1.48 -6.91
C VAL A 276 -6.38 -0.36 -7.92
N LEU A 277 -7.62 0.10 -8.07
CA LEU A 277 -7.96 1.28 -8.84
C LEU A 277 -9.09 2.02 -8.12
N SER A 278 -8.89 3.29 -7.80
CA SER A 278 -9.90 4.15 -7.14
C SER A 278 -10.47 3.55 -5.84
N GLY A 279 -9.62 2.90 -5.04
CA GLY A 279 -10.02 2.28 -3.77
C GLY A 279 -10.82 0.99 -3.92
N SER A 280 -10.96 0.46 -5.12
CA SER A 280 -11.52 -0.86 -5.39
C SER A 280 -10.42 -1.85 -5.77
N VAL A 281 -10.55 -3.08 -5.30
CA VAL A 281 -9.73 -4.20 -5.76
C VAL A 281 -10.33 -4.77 -7.01
N TRP A 282 -9.49 -4.95 -7.99
CA TRP A 282 -9.82 -5.58 -9.26
C TRP A 282 -9.05 -6.88 -9.43
N ARG A 283 -9.60 -7.80 -10.19
CA ARG A 283 -8.91 -9.00 -10.64
C ARG A 283 -9.17 -9.25 -12.12
N VAL A 284 -8.22 -9.87 -12.78
CA VAL A 284 -8.33 -10.24 -14.20
C VAL A 284 -7.60 -11.55 -14.44
N ASP A 285 -8.17 -12.41 -15.29
CA ASP A 285 -7.48 -13.60 -15.77
C ASP A 285 -6.39 -13.19 -16.75
N VAL A 286 -5.17 -13.69 -16.55
CA VAL A 286 -3.99 -13.36 -17.38
C VAL A 286 -3.45 -14.62 -18.01
N SER A 287 -3.25 -14.57 -19.32
CA SER A 287 -2.54 -15.58 -20.09
C SER A 287 -1.63 -14.93 -21.12
N GLU A 288 -0.69 -15.68 -21.69
CA GLU A 288 0.17 -15.18 -22.77
C GLU A 288 -0.62 -14.78 -24.03
N ASP A 289 -1.84 -15.29 -24.19
CA ASP A 289 -2.73 -14.99 -25.34
C ASP A 289 -3.59 -13.71 -25.11
N GLY A 290 -3.60 -13.15 -23.89
CA GLY A 290 -4.36 -11.95 -23.58
C GLY A 290 -5.03 -11.96 -22.20
N LEU A 291 -5.86 -10.93 -21.96
CA LEU A 291 -6.61 -10.73 -20.73
C LEU A 291 -8.03 -11.26 -20.81
N GLY A 292 -8.54 -11.77 -19.69
CA GLY A 292 -9.97 -11.92 -19.46
C GLY A 292 -10.68 -10.58 -19.26
N GLU A 293 -11.95 -10.62 -18.90
CA GLU A 293 -12.70 -9.41 -18.52
C GLU A 293 -12.28 -8.99 -17.11
N PRO A 294 -11.77 -7.77 -16.90
CA PRO A 294 -11.48 -7.26 -15.55
C PRO A 294 -12.76 -7.15 -14.74
N GLU A 295 -12.74 -7.66 -13.51
CA GLU A 295 -13.89 -7.59 -12.61
C GLU A 295 -13.52 -6.90 -11.28
N GLU A 296 -14.41 -6.04 -10.80
CA GLU A 296 -14.31 -5.46 -9.46
C GLU A 296 -14.48 -6.59 -8.44
N PHE A 297 -13.51 -6.73 -7.54
CA PHE A 297 -13.44 -7.84 -6.60
C PHE A 297 -13.66 -7.43 -5.13
N GLY A 298 -13.67 -6.16 -4.84
CA GLY A 298 -13.92 -5.64 -3.51
C GLY A 298 -13.48 -4.21 -3.33
N ASP A 299 -13.74 -3.67 -2.16
CA ASP A 299 -13.21 -2.37 -1.77
C ASP A 299 -11.96 -2.55 -0.92
N MET A 300 -10.97 -1.72 -1.17
CA MET A 300 -9.77 -1.60 -0.37
C MET A 300 -9.43 -0.12 -0.29
N PRO A 301 -10.09 0.61 0.60
CA PRO A 301 -9.95 2.05 0.70
C PRO A 301 -8.58 2.41 1.29
N LEU A 302 -7.58 2.39 0.44
CA LEU A 302 -6.22 2.87 0.70
C LEU A 302 -6.07 4.25 0.07
N THR A 303 -5.29 5.10 0.71
CA THR A 303 -4.96 6.41 0.15
C THR A 303 -3.95 6.26 -0.97
N TYR A 304 -2.96 5.41 -0.77
CA TYR A 304 -1.92 5.05 -1.74
C TYR A 304 -1.40 3.64 -1.40
N ALA A 305 -1.11 2.85 -2.41
CA ALA A 305 -0.34 1.63 -2.24
C ALA A 305 1.16 1.96 -2.24
N ASN A 306 1.93 1.34 -1.34
CA ASN A 306 3.38 1.44 -1.33
C ASN A 306 3.97 0.26 -2.10
N GLY A 307 4.30 0.49 -3.36
CA GLY A 307 4.86 -0.52 -4.25
C GLY A 307 3.87 -1.61 -4.64
N ASN A 308 4.39 -2.74 -5.04
CA ASN A 308 3.60 -3.87 -5.50
C ASN A 308 2.81 -4.53 -4.37
N GLY A 309 1.62 -5.01 -4.71
CA GLY A 309 0.90 -5.96 -3.88
C GLY A 309 1.58 -7.33 -3.89
N VAL A 310 1.18 -8.18 -2.97
CA VAL A 310 1.62 -9.59 -2.95
C VAL A 310 0.43 -10.52 -2.77
N VAL A 311 0.50 -11.70 -3.36
CA VAL A 311 -0.41 -12.79 -3.01
C VAL A 311 0.31 -13.72 -2.05
N TYR A 312 -0.21 -13.83 -0.82
CA TYR A 312 0.33 -14.67 0.23
C TYR A 312 -0.70 -15.66 0.74
N GLY A 313 -0.58 -16.90 0.34
CA GLY A 313 -1.57 -17.94 0.57
C GLY A 313 -2.89 -17.62 -0.14
N ASP A 314 -3.95 -17.38 0.64
CA ASP A 314 -5.27 -17.02 0.13
C ASP A 314 -5.56 -15.50 0.23
N LEU A 315 -4.54 -14.69 0.42
CA LEU A 315 -4.69 -13.25 0.57
C LEU A 315 -3.93 -12.49 -0.52
N TYR A 316 -4.60 -11.56 -1.16
CA TYR A 316 -3.96 -10.44 -1.83
C TYR A 316 -3.75 -9.35 -0.80
N VAL A 317 -2.51 -8.94 -0.58
CA VAL A 317 -2.11 -8.01 0.48
C VAL A 317 -1.47 -6.78 -0.12
N LEU A 318 -1.84 -5.63 0.43
CA LEU A 318 -1.27 -4.32 0.12
C LEU A 318 -0.84 -3.60 1.39
N ALA A 319 0.19 -2.80 1.28
CA ALA A 319 0.61 -1.85 2.31
C ALA A 319 0.41 -0.42 1.84
N SER A 320 0.02 0.45 2.75
CA SER A 320 0.00 1.90 2.59
C SER A 320 0.69 2.56 3.80
N TYR A 321 0.75 3.89 3.81
CA TYR A 321 1.37 4.65 4.90
C TYR A 321 0.80 4.34 6.28
N ASP A 322 -0.48 3.99 6.38
CA ASP A 322 -1.21 3.87 7.65
C ASP A 322 -1.87 2.51 7.86
N ALA A 323 -1.77 1.61 6.87
CA ALA A 323 -2.45 0.33 6.93
C ALA A 323 -1.77 -0.75 6.09
N VAL A 324 -1.87 -1.99 6.56
CA VAL A 324 -1.68 -3.19 5.76
C VAL A 324 -3.03 -3.86 5.65
N VAL A 325 -3.47 -4.12 4.44
CA VAL A 325 -4.80 -4.67 4.18
C VAL A 325 -4.71 -5.89 3.30
N GLY A 326 -5.56 -6.86 3.55
CA GLY A 326 -5.64 -8.09 2.77
C GLY A 326 -7.05 -8.35 2.27
N ARG A 327 -7.14 -8.97 1.11
CA ARG A 327 -8.38 -9.46 0.51
C ARG A 327 -8.26 -10.96 0.27
N ASP A 328 -9.26 -11.71 0.75
CA ASP A 328 -9.35 -13.15 0.50
C ASP A 328 -9.63 -13.39 -0.99
N VAL A 329 -8.67 -13.98 -1.69
CA VAL A 329 -8.75 -14.25 -3.14
C VAL A 329 -9.56 -15.49 -3.48
N THR A 330 -9.98 -16.28 -2.48
CA THR A 330 -10.84 -17.45 -2.68
C THR A 330 -12.32 -17.11 -2.80
N LEU A 331 -12.69 -15.86 -2.49
CA LEU A 331 -14.08 -15.42 -2.58
C LEU A 331 -14.54 -15.33 -4.02
N ASP A 332 -15.62 -16.02 -4.35
CA ASP A 332 -16.20 -16.05 -5.70
C ASP A 332 -17.08 -14.83 -6.00
N LYS A 333 -17.52 -14.11 -4.99
CA LYS A 333 -18.50 -13.02 -5.13
C LYS A 333 -18.21 -11.85 -4.23
N LEU A 334 -18.57 -10.66 -4.75
CA LEU A 334 -18.62 -9.47 -3.93
C LEU A 334 -19.63 -9.61 -2.79
N PRO A 335 -19.38 -8.96 -1.64
CA PRO A 335 -20.36 -8.84 -0.58
C PRO A 335 -21.69 -8.28 -1.10
N ALA A 336 -22.79 -8.84 -0.60
CA ALA A 336 -24.13 -8.53 -1.12
C ALA A 336 -24.60 -7.10 -0.81
N GLN A 337 -23.98 -6.42 0.17
CA GLN A 337 -24.36 -5.11 0.62
C GLN A 337 -23.20 -4.14 0.48
N ARG A 338 -23.44 -2.99 -0.15
CA ARG A 338 -22.45 -1.91 -0.26
C ARG A 338 -22.88 -0.75 0.62
N MET A 339 -21.94 -0.22 1.40
CA MET A 339 -22.04 1.01 2.15
C MET A 339 -21.12 2.05 1.53
N ARG A 340 -21.66 3.19 1.15
CA ARG A 340 -20.91 4.27 0.50
C ARG A 340 -20.69 5.39 1.46
N VAL A 341 -19.44 5.77 1.62
CA VAL A 341 -19.01 6.84 2.52
C VAL A 341 -18.41 7.96 1.69
N ALA A 342 -18.94 9.16 1.85
CA ALA A 342 -18.33 10.37 1.31
C ALA A 342 -17.50 11.03 2.41
N ASN A 343 -16.19 11.10 2.20
CA ASN A 343 -15.24 11.65 3.14
C ASN A 343 -14.75 13.02 2.64
N GLY A 344 -15.12 14.09 3.37
CA GLY A 344 -14.74 15.45 3.05
C GLY A 344 -13.39 15.89 3.59
N ASP A 345 -12.85 15.14 4.55
CA ASP A 345 -11.50 15.31 5.10
C ASP A 345 -10.87 13.94 5.29
N TYR A 346 -9.58 13.84 4.97
CA TYR A 346 -8.81 12.64 5.26
C TYR A 346 -8.68 12.46 6.78
N VAL A 347 -9.25 11.39 7.30
CA VAL A 347 -9.18 11.05 8.73
C VAL A 347 -8.77 9.58 8.85
N ASP A 348 -7.50 9.31 9.16
CA ASP A 348 -6.92 7.96 9.28
C ASP A 348 -7.74 7.04 10.19
N SER A 349 -8.28 7.59 11.28
CA SER A 349 -9.10 6.81 12.22
C SER A 349 -10.37 6.25 11.58
N ILE A 350 -10.87 6.84 10.49
CA ILE A 350 -12.05 6.35 9.77
C ILE A 350 -11.71 5.08 9.01
N ASN A 351 -10.58 5.03 8.32
CA ASN A 351 -10.15 3.84 7.58
C ASN A 351 -10.01 2.65 8.53
N LYS A 352 -9.37 2.83 9.69
CA LYS A 352 -9.25 1.79 10.71
C LYS A 352 -10.61 1.27 11.19
N ALA A 353 -11.57 2.17 11.33
CA ALA A 353 -12.93 1.81 11.73
C ALA A 353 -13.68 1.02 10.66
N TYR A 354 -13.47 1.34 9.39
CA TYR A 354 -14.07 0.61 8.27
C TYR A 354 -13.53 -0.81 8.18
N TYR A 355 -12.22 -0.98 8.30
CA TYR A 355 -11.62 -2.31 8.33
C TYR A 355 -12.17 -3.14 9.50
N ALA A 356 -12.19 -2.58 10.71
CA ALA A 356 -12.73 -3.26 11.88
C ALA A 356 -14.23 -3.58 11.74
N PHE A 357 -14.98 -2.82 10.94
CA PHE A 357 -16.37 -3.11 10.64
C PHE A 357 -16.51 -4.25 9.64
N THR A 358 -15.77 -4.23 8.53
CA THR A 358 -15.85 -5.27 7.49
C THR A 358 -15.37 -6.63 7.98
N ASP A 359 -14.40 -6.67 8.90
CA ASP A 359 -13.99 -7.90 9.57
C ASP A 359 -15.12 -8.59 10.34
N LYS A 360 -16.00 -7.77 10.94
CA LYS A 360 -17.15 -8.30 11.73
C LYS A 360 -18.39 -8.51 10.86
N HIS A 361 -18.43 -7.86 9.72
CA HIS A 361 -19.57 -7.79 8.81
C HIS A 361 -19.13 -8.06 7.38
N PRO A 362 -18.63 -9.27 7.07
CA PRO A 362 -18.11 -9.62 5.75
C PRO A 362 -19.18 -9.55 4.64
N GLU A 363 -20.46 -9.48 5.02
CA GLU A 363 -21.58 -9.25 4.09
C GLU A 363 -21.61 -7.82 3.53
N TYR A 364 -20.78 -6.90 4.05
CA TYR A 364 -20.69 -5.51 3.58
C TYR A 364 -19.38 -5.26 2.86
N MET A 365 -19.48 -4.45 1.83
CA MET A 365 -18.39 -3.78 1.15
C MET A 365 -18.49 -2.28 1.44
N ILE A 366 -17.39 -1.62 1.78
CA ILE A 366 -17.38 -0.19 2.08
C ILE A 366 -16.61 0.53 0.98
N SER A 367 -17.28 1.43 0.30
CA SER A 367 -16.72 2.29 -0.73
C SER A 367 -16.54 3.69 -0.17
N ILE A 368 -15.31 4.21 -0.19
CA ILE A 368 -14.99 5.54 0.33
C ILE A 368 -14.67 6.45 -0.85
N SER A 369 -15.39 7.55 -0.98
CA SER A 369 -15.08 8.63 -1.91
C SER A 369 -14.41 9.77 -1.16
N THR A 370 -13.18 10.09 -1.52
CA THR A 370 -12.40 11.21 -0.96
C THR A 370 -12.36 12.43 -1.90
N THR A 371 -12.97 12.33 -3.08
CA THR A 371 -12.84 13.33 -4.16
C THR A 371 -13.82 14.49 -4.06
N LEU A 372 -14.76 14.46 -3.11
CA LEU A 372 -15.77 15.52 -2.99
C LEU A 372 -15.31 16.61 -2.03
N ASP A 373 -15.19 17.83 -2.54
CA ASP A 373 -15.05 19.01 -1.68
C ASP A 373 -16.28 19.23 -0.78
N THR A 374 -16.10 19.99 0.29
CA THR A 374 -17.15 20.21 1.29
C THR A 374 -18.45 20.77 0.69
N ASP A 375 -18.39 21.63 -0.32
CA ASP A 375 -19.57 22.24 -0.94
C ASP A 375 -20.35 21.21 -1.76
N SER A 376 -19.67 20.33 -2.48
CA SER A 376 -20.26 19.21 -3.22
C SER A 376 -20.91 18.20 -2.27
N LEU A 377 -20.29 17.88 -1.13
CA LEU A 377 -20.88 17.05 -0.08
C LEU A 377 -22.15 17.66 0.49
N LEU A 378 -22.14 18.97 0.75
CA LEU A 378 -23.31 19.68 1.24
C LEU A 378 -24.47 19.69 0.24
N GLN A 379 -24.17 19.86 -1.05
CA GLN A 379 -25.16 19.76 -2.11
C GLN A 379 -25.75 18.36 -2.21
N SER A 380 -24.91 17.32 -2.15
CA SER A 380 -25.34 15.92 -2.13
C SER A 380 -26.29 15.64 -0.97
N MET A 381 -25.93 16.07 0.25
CA MET A 381 -26.80 15.92 1.42
C MET A 381 -28.13 16.68 1.25
N MET A 382 -28.10 17.95 0.77
CA MET A 382 -29.31 18.74 0.54
C MET A 382 -30.22 18.15 -0.53
N ASN A 383 -29.66 17.56 -1.56
CA ASN A 383 -30.37 16.86 -2.63
C ASN A 383 -30.88 15.48 -2.19
N ARG A 384 -30.53 15.03 -0.98
CA ARG A 384 -30.82 13.69 -0.45
C ARG A 384 -30.32 12.60 -1.41
N ASP A 385 -29.09 12.76 -1.87
CA ASP A 385 -28.45 11.81 -2.76
C ASP A 385 -28.44 10.42 -2.13
N SER A 386 -29.07 9.47 -2.79
CA SER A 386 -29.14 8.10 -2.32
C SER A 386 -27.89 7.28 -2.66
N SER A 387 -26.94 7.87 -3.36
CA SER A 387 -25.67 7.22 -3.68
C SER A 387 -24.70 7.21 -2.48
N VAL A 388 -24.93 8.03 -1.45
CA VAL A 388 -24.11 8.11 -0.25
C VAL A 388 -24.92 7.70 0.98
N ASP A 389 -24.36 6.83 1.80
CA ASP A 389 -24.99 6.34 3.04
C ASP A 389 -24.46 7.07 4.28
N ILE A 390 -23.18 7.45 4.29
CA ILE A 390 -22.51 8.13 5.40
C ILE A 390 -21.71 9.31 4.85
N TYR A 391 -21.78 10.42 5.56
CA TYR A 391 -20.99 11.62 5.29
C TYR A 391 -20.08 11.91 6.46
N THR A 392 -18.80 12.21 6.19
CA THR A 392 -17.90 12.82 7.16
C THR A 392 -17.67 14.27 6.77
N LEU A 393 -17.82 15.16 7.72
CA LEU A 393 -17.73 16.61 7.50
C LEU A 393 -16.76 17.24 8.48
N PRO A 394 -15.96 18.24 8.04
CA PRO A 394 -15.15 19.03 8.96
C PRO A 394 -16.02 19.70 10.03
N SER A 395 -15.61 19.63 11.28
CA SER A 395 -16.33 20.25 12.40
C SER A 395 -16.41 21.79 12.30
N THR A 396 -15.51 22.38 11.51
CA THR A 396 -15.47 23.84 11.26
C THR A 396 -16.50 24.30 10.22
N SER A 397 -17.21 23.38 9.56
CA SER A 397 -18.20 23.73 8.55
C SER A 397 -19.40 24.43 9.17
N SER A 398 -19.60 25.71 8.84
CA SER A 398 -20.81 26.47 9.23
C SER A 398 -22.12 25.85 8.68
N ALA A 399 -21.98 24.98 7.70
CA ALA A 399 -23.07 24.25 7.08
C ALA A 399 -23.62 23.13 7.96
N PHE A 400 -22.82 22.54 8.85
CA PHE A 400 -23.24 21.45 9.74
C PHE A 400 -24.52 21.84 10.53
N THR A 401 -24.48 22.97 11.23
CA THR A 401 -25.64 23.49 11.98
C THR A 401 -26.84 23.75 11.07
N SER A 402 -26.61 24.23 9.84
CA SER A 402 -27.67 24.46 8.86
C SER A 402 -28.34 23.15 8.41
N LEU A 403 -27.55 22.11 8.12
CA LEU A 403 -28.05 20.79 7.73
C LEU A 403 -28.87 20.14 8.84
N MET A 404 -28.38 20.19 10.08
CA MET A 404 -29.07 19.70 11.25
C MET A 404 -30.40 20.44 11.44
N ASN A 405 -30.39 21.78 11.38
CA ASN A 405 -31.56 22.61 11.57
C ASN A 405 -32.64 22.40 10.50
N ARG A 406 -32.26 22.04 9.29
CA ARG A 406 -33.16 21.80 8.16
C ARG A 406 -33.61 20.34 8.04
N GLY A 407 -33.13 19.43 8.92
CA GLY A 407 -33.56 18.04 8.94
C GLY A 407 -32.99 17.21 7.78
N PHE A 408 -31.79 17.55 7.30
CA PHE A 408 -31.08 16.76 6.30
C PHE A 408 -30.25 15.60 6.91
N MET A 409 -30.06 15.63 8.23
CA MET A 409 -29.29 14.61 8.97
C MET A 409 -30.23 13.61 9.66
N ALA A 410 -29.80 12.36 9.74
CA ALA A 410 -30.56 11.34 10.46
C ALA A 410 -30.31 11.43 11.97
N GLU A 411 -31.34 11.10 12.74
CA GLU A 411 -31.24 10.93 14.20
C GLU A 411 -30.51 9.64 14.55
N LEU A 412 -29.56 9.71 15.47
CA LEU A 412 -28.64 8.60 15.82
C LEU A 412 -28.91 7.98 17.20
N GLU A 413 -29.78 8.53 18.01
CA GLU A 413 -30.09 8.05 19.37
C GLU A 413 -30.73 6.66 19.44
N GLY A 414 -31.06 6.06 18.30
CA GLY A 414 -31.47 4.66 18.23
C GLY A 414 -30.36 3.68 18.64
N SER A 415 -29.11 4.14 18.76
CA SER A 415 -27.98 3.40 19.28
C SER A 415 -27.63 3.83 20.71
N GLN A 416 -27.71 2.90 21.65
CA GLN A 416 -27.31 3.15 23.04
C GLN A 416 -25.82 3.52 23.11
N THR A 417 -24.99 2.89 22.30
CA THR A 417 -23.54 3.14 22.26
C THR A 417 -23.22 4.55 21.79
N ILE A 418 -23.90 5.07 20.76
CA ILE A 418 -23.73 6.46 20.32
C ILE A 418 -24.21 7.41 21.42
N SER A 419 -25.35 7.12 22.05
CA SER A 419 -25.90 7.94 23.12
C SER A 419 -24.93 8.01 24.31
N ASP A 420 -24.35 6.89 24.70
CA ASP A 420 -23.37 6.82 25.79
C ASP A 420 -22.09 7.59 25.44
N ALA A 421 -21.57 7.43 24.20
CA ALA A 421 -20.39 8.15 23.74
C ALA A 421 -20.62 9.67 23.74
N VAL A 422 -21.73 10.16 23.18
CA VAL A 422 -22.04 11.59 23.16
C VAL A 422 -22.26 12.12 24.58
N ASN A 423 -22.87 11.33 25.46
CA ASN A 423 -23.08 11.73 26.86
C ASN A 423 -21.78 11.81 27.67
N ALA A 424 -20.75 11.05 27.27
CA ALA A 424 -19.43 11.11 27.90
C ALA A 424 -18.56 12.28 27.41
N MET A 425 -18.96 12.97 26.35
CA MET A 425 -18.22 14.11 25.80
C MET A 425 -18.35 15.38 26.67
N TYR A 426 -17.45 16.32 26.42
CA TYR A 426 -17.54 17.66 26.99
C TYR A 426 -18.86 18.32 26.57
N GLY A 427 -19.47 19.10 27.48
CA GLY A 427 -20.81 19.70 27.27
C GLY A 427 -20.95 20.47 25.96
N PHE A 428 -19.93 21.25 25.59
CA PHE A 428 -19.96 22.05 24.37
C PHE A 428 -19.96 21.19 23.08
N LEU A 429 -19.31 20.03 23.07
CA LEU A 429 -19.34 19.10 21.95
C LEU A 429 -20.71 18.42 21.85
N LYS A 430 -21.24 18.01 22.99
CA LYS A 430 -22.57 17.44 23.06
C LYS A 430 -23.62 18.45 22.53
N ASP A 431 -23.59 19.71 23.00
CA ASP A 431 -24.49 20.75 22.53
C ASP A 431 -24.35 21.03 21.02
N TYR A 432 -23.14 20.86 20.47
CA TYR A 432 -22.89 21.06 19.05
C TYR A 432 -23.53 19.99 18.16
N VAL A 433 -23.56 18.73 18.59
CA VAL A 433 -24.08 17.60 17.80
C VAL A 433 -25.52 17.21 18.17
N THR A 434 -26.12 17.88 19.15
CA THR A 434 -27.52 17.62 19.58
C THR A 434 -28.44 18.80 19.31
N LYS A 435 -29.67 18.49 19.03
CA LYS A 435 -30.76 19.50 18.90
C LYS A 435 -32.07 18.89 19.33
N ASP A 436 -32.82 19.62 20.14
CA ASP A 436 -34.14 19.21 20.65
C ASP A 436 -34.14 17.83 21.34
N GLY A 437 -32.99 17.42 21.91
CA GLY A 437 -32.80 16.14 22.56
C GLY A 437 -32.38 14.99 21.64
N HIS A 438 -32.23 15.25 20.35
CA HIS A 438 -31.79 14.27 19.35
C HIS A 438 -30.31 14.43 18.99
N ILE A 439 -29.64 13.32 18.72
CA ILE A 439 -28.22 13.26 18.31
C ILE A 439 -28.17 13.15 16.79
N TYR A 440 -27.42 14.02 16.12
CA TYR A 440 -27.31 14.06 14.66
C TYR A 440 -25.93 13.73 14.11
N ALA A 441 -24.90 13.78 14.93
CA ALA A 441 -23.54 13.40 14.54
C ALA A 441 -22.75 12.78 15.69
N LEU A 442 -21.68 12.11 15.35
CA LEU A 442 -20.67 11.63 16.27
C LEU A 442 -19.33 12.30 15.91
N PRO A 443 -18.75 13.14 16.79
CA PRO A 443 -17.41 13.66 16.60
C PRO A 443 -16.38 12.53 16.62
N LEU A 444 -15.47 12.50 15.64
CA LEU A 444 -14.45 11.47 15.50
C LEU A 444 -13.09 11.94 16.04
N SER A 445 -12.86 13.26 16.04
CA SER A 445 -11.64 13.89 16.59
C SER A 445 -11.98 15.27 17.16
N CYS A 446 -11.16 15.76 18.09
CA CYS A 446 -11.31 17.07 18.74
C CYS A 446 -9.98 17.82 18.73
#